data_413f7d9f539c647d4cd5f0222c6ac9db
#
_entry.id   413f7d9f539c647d4cd5f0222c6ac9db
#
_cell.length_a   1.000
_cell.length_b   1.000
_cell.length_c   1.000
_cell.angle_alpha   90.00
_cell.angle_beta   90.00
_cell.angle_gamma   90.00
#
_symmetry.space_group_name_H-M   'P 1'
#
loop_
_entity.id
_entity.type
_entity.pdbx_description
1 polymer ?
#
loop_
_entity_poly.entity_id
_entity_poly.type
_entity_poly.pdbx_seq_one_letter_code
_entity_poly.pdbx_strand_id
1 'polypeptide(L)'
;MALSDVALPHAVERPIATLGPAGTDSEREARRHFSQVVLQPSFPHAMDYALANETLALIPAGYVDREGGGMGDTWVDLHFRYEPQLRLAHVWHGKIRPLCIAVNRERATEAGPHVVALHSATWRFAREHLPAHATRFVRSKPEAVQLAGEGTVHACVGSVDVVERFPSLRIVRVFQPTMVWCLYAPADLGERDAVQS
;
A
#
# COMPACT_ATOMS: atom_id res chain seq x y z
N MET A 1 -13.73 6.16 20.76
CA MET A 1 -14.60 5.04 20.37
C MET A 1 -13.71 4.04 19.65
N ALA A 2 -13.33 2.94 20.28
CA ALA A 2 -12.55 1.88 19.68
C ALA A 2 -13.43 1.23 18.60
N LEU A 3 -12.98 1.26 17.35
CA LEU A 3 -13.59 0.46 16.29
C LEU A 3 -13.33 -0.99 16.66
N SER A 4 -14.38 -1.66 17.11
CA SER A 4 -14.42 -3.06 17.47
C SER A 4 -13.82 -3.92 16.36
N ASP A 5 -13.06 -4.94 16.75
CA ASP A 5 -12.62 -6.04 15.88
C ASP A 5 -13.82 -6.52 15.06
N VAL A 6 -13.81 -6.18 13.78
CA VAL A 6 -14.81 -6.69 12.86
C VAL A 6 -14.43 -8.14 12.61
N ALA A 7 -15.22 -9.05 13.18
CA ALA A 7 -15.07 -10.47 12.91
C ALA A 7 -15.25 -10.69 11.40
N LEU A 8 -14.17 -11.07 10.73
CA LEU A 8 -14.24 -11.49 9.32
C LEU A 8 -14.97 -12.83 9.27
N PRO A 9 -16.12 -12.92 8.59
CA PRO A 9 -16.90 -14.16 8.57
C PRO A 9 -16.08 -15.24 7.86
N HIS A 10 -15.87 -16.37 8.54
CA HIS A 10 -15.34 -17.67 8.05
C HIS A 10 -14.16 -17.69 7.04
N ALA A 11 -13.55 -16.55 6.76
CA ALA A 11 -12.46 -16.39 5.78
C ALA A 11 -11.08 -16.82 6.32
N VAL A 12 -10.96 -17.04 7.61
CA VAL A 12 -9.66 -17.20 8.32
C VAL A 12 -8.90 -18.48 7.91
N GLU A 13 -9.58 -19.49 7.41
CA GLU A 13 -8.96 -20.76 7.00
C GLU A 13 -8.51 -20.78 5.52
N ARG A 14 -8.98 -19.84 4.69
CA ARG A 14 -8.61 -19.78 3.28
C ARG A 14 -7.34 -18.99 3.06
N PRO A 15 -6.49 -19.42 2.10
CA PRO A 15 -5.34 -18.62 1.69
C PRO A 15 -5.79 -17.26 1.16
N ILE A 16 -4.96 -16.24 1.39
CA ILE A 16 -5.18 -14.91 0.86
C ILE A 16 -3.98 -14.44 0.05
N ALA A 17 -4.22 -13.98 -1.18
CA ALA A 17 -3.20 -13.41 -2.04
C ALA A 17 -3.11 -11.90 -1.81
N THR A 18 -1.90 -11.37 -1.77
CA THR A 18 -1.66 -9.92 -1.69
C THR A 18 -0.27 -9.58 -2.22
N LEU A 19 0.05 -8.26 -2.26
CA LEU A 19 1.32 -7.76 -2.76
C LEU A 19 2.50 -8.18 -1.86
N GLY A 20 3.52 -8.80 -2.49
CA GLY A 20 4.88 -8.96 -1.97
C GLY A 20 5.80 -7.79 -2.34
N PRO A 21 7.09 -7.92 -2.06
CA PRO A 21 7.74 -8.99 -1.28
C PRO A 21 7.35 -8.97 0.20
N ALA A 22 7.96 -9.88 0.99
CA ALA A 22 7.81 -9.89 2.44
C ALA A 22 8.21 -8.53 3.05
N GLY A 23 7.49 -8.13 4.11
CA GLY A 23 7.68 -6.84 4.80
C GLY A 23 6.83 -5.69 4.24
N THR A 24 5.95 -5.92 3.27
CA THR A 24 4.97 -4.91 2.81
C THR A 24 3.88 -4.64 3.85
N ASP A 25 3.21 -3.49 3.75
CA ASP A 25 2.05 -3.20 4.60
C ASP A 25 0.90 -4.17 4.29
N SER A 26 0.77 -4.62 3.04
CA SER A 26 -0.25 -5.57 2.60
C SER A 26 -0.05 -6.96 3.22
N GLU A 27 1.19 -7.48 3.22
CA GLU A 27 1.50 -8.71 3.93
C GLU A 27 1.21 -8.61 5.43
N ARG A 28 1.65 -7.51 6.07
CA ARG A 28 1.41 -7.31 7.51
C ARG A 28 -0.07 -7.30 7.85
N GLU A 29 -0.88 -6.64 7.03
CA GLU A 29 -2.32 -6.60 7.24
C GLU A 29 -2.94 -7.97 7.00
N ALA A 30 -2.56 -8.66 5.92
CA ALA A 30 -3.04 -10.02 5.64
C ALA A 30 -2.73 -10.97 6.80
N ARG A 31 -1.50 -10.97 7.34
CA ARG A 31 -1.10 -11.83 8.46
C ARG A 31 -1.78 -11.53 9.79
N ARG A 32 -2.45 -10.39 9.96
CA ARG A 32 -3.26 -10.12 11.15
C ARG A 32 -4.56 -10.91 11.18
N HIS A 33 -5.04 -11.28 10.00
CA HIS A 33 -6.38 -11.84 9.83
C HIS A 33 -6.37 -13.25 9.24
N PHE A 34 -5.30 -13.66 8.57
CA PHE A 34 -5.20 -14.90 7.82
C PHE A 34 -3.94 -15.68 8.16
N SER A 35 -4.07 -17.00 8.34
CA SER A 35 -2.95 -17.90 8.63
C SER A 35 -2.09 -18.20 7.41
N GLN A 36 -2.69 -18.21 6.22
CA GLN A 36 -2.03 -18.54 4.96
C GLN A 36 -2.01 -17.30 4.03
N VAL A 37 -0.84 -16.72 3.83
CA VAL A 37 -0.66 -15.53 2.98
C VAL A 37 0.24 -15.87 1.80
N VAL A 38 -0.27 -15.69 0.60
CA VAL A 38 0.44 -15.89 -0.68
C VAL A 38 0.86 -14.54 -1.23
N LEU A 39 2.17 -14.33 -1.37
CA LEU A 39 2.71 -13.07 -1.86
C LEU A 39 2.85 -13.10 -3.38
N GLN A 40 2.33 -12.06 -4.02
CA GLN A 40 2.33 -11.89 -5.46
C GLN A 40 3.16 -10.67 -5.89
N PRO A 41 3.71 -10.64 -7.12
CA PRO A 41 4.56 -9.54 -7.58
C PRO A 41 3.82 -8.22 -7.77
N SER A 42 2.49 -8.25 -7.96
CA SER A 42 1.64 -7.07 -8.08
C SER A 42 0.21 -7.35 -7.61
N PHE A 43 -0.60 -6.31 -7.44
CA PHE A 43 -2.01 -6.47 -7.09
C PHE A 43 -2.84 -7.12 -8.21
N PRO A 44 -2.63 -6.82 -9.52
CA PRO A 44 -3.25 -7.61 -10.59
C PRO A 44 -2.95 -9.11 -10.44
N HIS A 45 -1.68 -9.51 -10.24
CA HIS A 45 -1.34 -10.91 -10.02
C HIS A 45 -2.00 -11.52 -8.77
N ALA A 46 -2.21 -10.72 -7.72
CA ALA A 46 -2.95 -11.20 -6.53
C ALA A 46 -4.43 -11.49 -6.85
N MET A 47 -5.06 -10.66 -7.68
CA MET A 47 -6.43 -10.90 -8.15
C MET A 47 -6.50 -12.11 -9.09
N ASP A 48 -5.56 -12.23 -10.05
CA ASP A 48 -5.46 -13.40 -10.95
C ASP A 48 -5.28 -14.70 -10.16
N TYR A 49 -4.39 -14.67 -9.16
CA TYR A 49 -4.18 -15.82 -8.28
C TYR A 49 -5.44 -16.21 -7.51
N ALA A 50 -6.13 -15.22 -6.96
CA ALA A 50 -7.36 -15.47 -6.20
C ALA A 50 -8.45 -16.08 -7.08
N LEU A 51 -8.60 -15.59 -8.31
CA LEU A 51 -9.55 -16.13 -9.28
C LEU A 51 -9.18 -17.56 -9.69
N ALA A 52 -7.91 -17.80 -10.06
CA ALA A 52 -7.46 -19.11 -10.54
C ALA A 52 -7.46 -20.21 -9.48
N ASN A 53 -7.35 -19.86 -8.20
CA ASN A 53 -7.28 -20.81 -7.09
C ASN A 53 -8.51 -20.77 -6.18
N GLU A 54 -9.58 -20.11 -6.58
CA GLU A 54 -10.83 -19.95 -5.81
C GLU A 54 -10.57 -19.50 -4.35
N THR A 55 -9.63 -18.54 -4.17
CA THR A 55 -9.20 -18.05 -2.87
C THR A 55 -9.47 -16.54 -2.72
N LEU A 56 -8.90 -15.92 -1.70
CA LEU A 56 -9.12 -14.52 -1.36
C LEU A 56 -8.02 -13.62 -1.90
N ALA A 57 -8.33 -12.34 -2.16
CA ALA A 57 -7.33 -11.30 -2.40
C ALA A 57 -7.52 -10.10 -1.47
N LEU A 58 -6.42 -9.54 -0.98
CA LEU A 58 -6.39 -8.32 -0.19
C LEU A 58 -5.73 -7.18 -0.96
N ILE A 59 -6.51 -6.15 -1.24
CA ILE A 59 -6.09 -4.98 -2.04
C ILE A 59 -6.35 -3.71 -1.24
N PRO A 60 -5.39 -2.78 -1.10
CA PRO A 60 -5.66 -1.47 -0.52
C PRO A 60 -6.43 -0.59 -1.49
N ALA A 61 -7.45 0.13 -1.03
CA ALA A 61 -8.17 1.11 -1.85
C ALA A 61 -7.26 2.27 -2.34
N GLY A 62 -6.11 2.46 -1.69
CA GLY A 62 -5.09 3.42 -2.12
C GLY A 62 -4.12 2.88 -3.17
N TYR A 63 -4.40 1.74 -3.80
CA TYR A 63 -3.57 1.22 -4.87
C TYR A 63 -3.61 2.14 -6.10
N VAL A 64 -2.44 2.59 -6.50
CA VAL A 64 -2.20 3.36 -7.72
C VAL A 64 -0.86 2.90 -8.28
N ASP A 65 -0.87 2.35 -9.46
CA ASP A 65 0.34 2.10 -10.22
C ASP A 65 0.58 3.25 -11.20
N ARG A 66 1.82 3.71 -11.28
CA ARG A 66 2.27 4.73 -12.25
C ARG A 66 3.60 4.29 -12.82
N GLU A 67 3.57 3.58 -13.91
CA GLU A 67 4.78 3.29 -14.67
C GLU A 67 5.06 4.43 -15.67
N GLY A 68 6.32 4.89 -15.68
CA GLY A 68 6.80 5.85 -16.69
C GLY A 68 6.13 7.22 -16.71
N GLY A 69 5.47 7.64 -15.60
CA GLY A 69 4.81 8.95 -15.51
C GLY A 69 3.41 9.02 -16.10
N GLY A 70 2.90 7.92 -16.65
CA GLY A 70 1.51 7.77 -17.11
C GLY A 70 0.54 7.37 -16.00
N MET A 71 -0.76 7.38 -16.29
CA MET A 71 -1.75 6.72 -15.45
C MET A 71 -1.66 5.21 -15.70
N GLY A 72 -1.21 4.49 -14.68
CA GLY A 72 -1.28 3.04 -14.62
C GLY A 72 -2.59 2.57 -13.96
N ASP A 73 -2.63 1.29 -13.60
CA ASP A 73 -3.78 0.70 -12.91
C ASP A 73 -4.02 1.34 -11.53
N THR A 74 -5.28 1.47 -11.17
CA THR A 74 -5.74 1.88 -9.84
C THR A 74 -6.58 0.77 -9.20
N TRP A 75 -6.90 0.93 -7.91
CA TRP A 75 -7.86 0.03 -7.26
C TRP A 75 -9.21 -0.03 -8.00
N VAL A 76 -9.67 1.11 -8.54
CA VAL A 76 -10.93 1.19 -9.30
C VAL A 76 -10.86 0.36 -10.58
N ASP A 77 -9.72 0.44 -11.30
CA ASP A 77 -9.52 -0.35 -12.53
C ASP A 77 -9.50 -1.85 -12.24
N LEU A 78 -8.84 -2.26 -11.13
CA LEU A 78 -8.87 -3.65 -10.69
C LEU A 78 -10.30 -4.08 -10.33
N HIS A 79 -11.02 -3.27 -9.56
CA HIS A 79 -12.39 -3.59 -9.16
C HIS A 79 -13.26 -3.88 -10.38
N PHE A 80 -13.30 -2.99 -11.36
CA PHE A 80 -14.10 -3.18 -12.56
C PHE A 80 -13.61 -4.30 -13.48
N ARG A 81 -12.29 -4.54 -13.54
CA ARG A 81 -11.72 -5.62 -14.35
C ARG A 81 -12.13 -7.01 -13.87
N TYR A 82 -12.21 -7.21 -12.57
CA TYR A 82 -12.46 -8.52 -11.98
C TYR A 82 -13.93 -8.76 -11.60
N GLU A 83 -14.76 -7.73 -11.60
CA GLU A 83 -16.21 -7.90 -11.50
C GLU A 83 -16.76 -8.51 -12.82
N PRO A 84 -17.66 -9.50 -12.76
CA PRO A 84 -18.32 -10.07 -11.59
C PRO A 84 -17.65 -11.33 -10.98
N GLN A 85 -16.50 -11.75 -11.46
CA GLN A 85 -15.85 -13.00 -11.03
C GLN A 85 -15.35 -12.95 -9.58
N LEU A 86 -14.82 -11.80 -9.16
CA LEU A 86 -14.43 -11.52 -7.78
C LEU A 86 -15.27 -10.36 -7.24
N ARG A 87 -15.97 -10.61 -6.15
CA ARG A 87 -16.77 -9.57 -5.48
C ARG A 87 -16.03 -8.99 -4.29
N LEU A 88 -16.30 -7.74 -3.99
CA LEU A 88 -15.87 -7.08 -2.76
C LEU A 88 -16.65 -7.67 -1.58
N ALA A 89 -16.00 -8.54 -0.81
CA ALA A 89 -16.62 -9.28 0.27
C ALA A 89 -16.60 -8.50 1.59
N HIS A 90 -15.52 -7.75 1.86
CA HIS A 90 -15.40 -6.97 3.09
C HIS A 90 -14.47 -5.77 2.93
N VAL A 91 -14.68 -4.74 3.76
CA VAL A 91 -13.86 -3.51 3.79
C VAL A 91 -13.62 -3.11 5.24
N TRP A 92 -12.36 -2.78 5.57
CA TRP A 92 -12.03 -2.26 6.91
C TRP A 92 -10.90 -1.24 6.88
N HIS A 93 -10.71 -0.52 7.98
CA HIS A 93 -9.58 0.39 8.18
C HIS A 93 -8.48 -0.31 8.98
N GLY A 94 -7.26 -0.29 8.47
CA GLY A 94 -6.06 -0.79 9.15
C GLY A 94 -5.00 0.30 9.30
N LYS A 95 -4.30 0.32 10.43
CA LYS A 95 -3.11 1.16 10.59
C LYS A 95 -1.98 0.59 9.76
N ILE A 96 -1.38 1.41 8.90
CA ILE A 96 -0.12 1.06 8.23
C ILE A 96 1.07 1.57 9.05
N ARG A 97 2.29 1.23 8.60
CA ARG A 97 3.51 1.74 9.26
C ARG A 97 3.52 3.26 9.28
N PRO A 98 4.11 3.88 10.32
CA PRO A 98 4.33 5.31 10.34
C PRO A 98 5.08 5.74 9.09
N LEU A 99 4.56 6.77 8.42
CA LEU A 99 5.23 7.41 7.31
C LEU A 99 5.90 8.70 7.76
N CYS A 100 6.91 9.13 7.05
CA CYS A 100 7.53 10.41 7.32
C CYS A 100 7.96 11.11 6.02
N ILE A 101 8.10 12.43 6.14
CA ILE A 101 8.91 13.23 5.22
C ILE A 101 10.31 13.28 5.82
N ALA A 102 11.30 12.93 5.02
CA ALA A 102 12.71 13.05 5.40
C ALA A 102 13.47 13.85 4.34
N VAL A 103 14.43 14.67 4.80
CA VAL A 103 15.30 15.48 3.95
C VAL A 103 16.74 14.99 4.07
N ASN A 104 17.48 15.01 2.97
CA ASN A 104 18.90 14.74 2.98
C ASN A 104 19.64 15.94 3.60
N ARG A 105 20.48 15.68 4.61
CA ARG A 105 21.17 16.72 5.41
C ARG A 105 22.13 17.56 4.57
N GLU A 106 22.77 16.94 3.57
CA GLU A 106 23.75 17.59 2.70
C GLU A 106 23.10 18.39 1.56
N ARG A 107 21.82 18.05 1.25
CA ARG A 107 21.03 18.69 0.20
C ARG A 107 19.97 19.67 0.74
N ALA A 108 19.87 19.81 2.06
CA ALA A 108 18.92 20.72 2.69
C ALA A 108 19.29 22.17 2.36
N THR A 109 18.31 22.94 1.89
CA THR A 109 18.44 24.39 1.64
C THR A 109 17.40 25.13 2.47
N GLU A 110 17.61 26.43 2.72
CA GLU A 110 16.64 27.27 3.43
C GLU A 110 15.31 27.38 2.68
N ALA A 111 15.34 27.31 1.34
CA ALA A 111 14.14 27.31 0.49
C ALA A 111 13.36 25.99 0.51
N GLY A 112 13.89 24.95 1.16
CA GLY A 112 13.31 23.61 1.19
C GLY A 112 13.80 22.71 0.03
N PRO A 113 13.25 21.48 -0.07
CA PRO A 113 13.68 20.53 -1.06
C PRO A 113 13.18 20.88 -2.47
N HIS A 114 14.08 20.90 -3.46
CA HIS A 114 13.70 21.14 -4.85
C HIS A 114 13.12 19.92 -5.55
N VAL A 115 13.57 18.71 -5.19
CA VAL A 115 13.07 17.44 -5.75
C VAL A 115 12.76 16.47 -4.61
N VAL A 116 11.56 15.91 -4.64
CA VAL A 116 11.07 14.95 -3.63
C VAL A 116 10.74 13.62 -4.31
N ALA A 117 11.38 12.53 -3.89
CA ALA A 117 11.02 11.18 -4.32
C ALA A 117 9.90 10.62 -3.45
N LEU A 118 8.90 10.02 -4.09
CA LEU A 118 7.77 9.43 -3.38
C LEU A 118 7.00 8.41 -4.25
N HIS A 119 6.35 7.45 -3.60
CA HIS A 119 5.34 6.62 -4.24
C HIS A 119 4.05 7.44 -4.45
N SER A 120 3.38 7.26 -5.57
CA SER A 120 2.20 8.04 -5.97
C SER A 120 1.11 8.12 -4.89
N ALA A 121 0.84 7.02 -4.18
CA ALA A 121 -0.14 7.00 -3.08
C ALA A 121 0.22 7.91 -1.90
N THR A 122 1.47 8.41 -1.81
CA THR A 122 1.94 9.29 -0.74
C THR A 122 2.12 10.75 -1.16
N TRP A 123 1.77 11.08 -2.41
CA TRP A 123 1.95 12.41 -2.99
C TRP A 123 1.32 13.53 -2.15
N ARG A 124 0.13 13.28 -1.56
CA ARG A 124 -0.58 14.27 -0.78
C ARG A 124 0.22 14.72 0.45
N PHE A 125 0.95 13.82 1.11
CA PHE A 125 1.79 14.18 2.26
C PHE A 125 2.88 15.20 1.91
N ALA A 126 3.54 15.04 0.75
CA ALA A 126 4.54 15.98 0.30
C ALA A 126 3.90 17.33 -0.07
N ARG A 127 2.83 17.29 -0.86
CA ARG A 127 2.14 18.49 -1.35
C ARG A 127 1.61 19.38 -0.23
N GLU A 128 1.11 18.81 0.86
CA GLU A 128 0.52 19.57 1.97
C GLU A 128 1.56 20.13 2.95
N HIS A 129 2.76 19.54 2.95
CA HIS A 129 3.71 19.82 4.04
C HIS A 129 5.10 20.26 3.60
N LEU A 130 5.34 20.35 2.32
CA LEU A 130 6.57 20.88 1.76
C LEU A 130 6.29 22.11 0.87
N PRO A 131 7.25 23.03 0.76
CA PRO A 131 7.20 24.10 -0.23
C PRO A 131 7.06 23.53 -1.65
N ALA A 132 6.84 24.42 -2.64
CA ALA A 132 6.78 24.04 -4.03
C ALA A 132 8.05 23.25 -4.45
N HIS A 133 7.88 22.08 -5.03
CA HIS A 133 8.94 21.15 -5.39
C HIS A 133 8.57 20.35 -6.64
N ALA A 134 9.58 19.87 -7.34
CA ALA A 134 9.40 18.83 -8.36
C ALA A 134 9.23 17.44 -7.69
N THR A 135 8.33 16.63 -8.23
CA THR A 135 8.09 15.28 -7.71
C THR A 135 8.70 14.23 -8.63
N ARG A 136 9.52 13.35 -8.06
CA ARG A 136 9.98 12.12 -8.71
C ARG A 136 9.16 10.95 -8.19
N PHE A 137 8.27 10.44 -9.02
CA PHE A 137 7.52 9.22 -8.69
C PHE A 137 8.40 7.99 -8.81
N VAL A 138 8.25 7.07 -7.85
CA VAL A 138 8.99 5.80 -7.76
C VAL A 138 8.02 4.65 -7.50
N ARG A 139 8.47 3.42 -7.75
CA ARG A 139 7.64 2.21 -7.61
C ARG A 139 7.36 1.83 -6.16
N SER A 140 8.22 2.22 -5.23
CA SER A 140 8.07 1.84 -3.84
C SER A 140 8.58 2.91 -2.88
N LYS A 141 8.04 2.92 -1.65
CA LYS A 141 8.53 3.79 -0.56
C LYS A 141 10.01 3.54 -0.21
N PRO A 142 10.50 2.29 -0.13
CA PRO A 142 11.94 2.04 0.07
C PRO A 142 12.83 2.65 -1.02
N GLU A 143 12.44 2.59 -2.29
CA GLU A 143 13.17 3.23 -3.39
C GLU A 143 13.25 4.74 -3.21
N ALA A 144 12.15 5.39 -2.79
CA ALA A 144 12.15 6.82 -2.49
C ALA A 144 13.17 7.19 -1.41
N VAL A 145 13.22 6.38 -0.34
CA VAL A 145 14.17 6.57 0.77
C VAL A 145 15.61 6.37 0.31
N GLN A 146 15.87 5.34 -0.50
CA GLN A 146 17.20 5.08 -1.04
C GLN A 146 17.71 6.26 -1.85
N LEU A 147 16.93 6.75 -2.82
CA LEU A 147 17.31 7.90 -3.66
C LEU A 147 17.63 9.16 -2.84
N ALA A 148 16.87 9.40 -1.79
CA ALA A 148 17.14 10.52 -0.89
C ALA A 148 18.36 10.27 -0.02
N GLY A 149 18.54 9.05 0.50
CA GLY A 149 19.69 8.64 1.31
C GLY A 149 21.03 8.76 0.55
N GLU A 150 21.02 8.44 -0.74
CA GLU A 150 22.15 8.56 -1.66
C GLU A 150 22.36 10.01 -2.16
N GLY A 151 21.49 10.96 -1.80
CA GLY A 151 21.58 12.36 -2.24
C GLY A 151 21.19 12.58 -3.71
N THR A 152 20.58 11.61 -4.39
CA THR A 152 20.06 11.76 -5.76
C THR A 152 18.91 12.74 -5.82
N VAL A 153 18.11 12.82 -4.75
CA VAL A 153 17.03 13.79 -4.55
C VAL A 153 17.19 14.48 -3.19
N HIS A 154 16.46 15.57 -2.98
CA HIS A 154 16.57 16.39 -1.76
C HIS A 154 15.79 15.83 -0.58
N ALA A 155 14.66 15.16 -0.85
CA ALA A 155 13.77 14.63 0.16
C ALA A 155 13.00 13.40 -0.33
N CYS A 156 12.37 12.70 0.60
CA CYS A 156 11.48 11.59 0.29
C CYS A 156 10.25 11.54 1.21
N VAL A 157 9.25 10.80 0.77
CA VAL A 157 8.20 10.27 1.64
C VAL A 157 8.40 8.76 1.76
N GLY A 158 8.68 8.29 2.98
CA GLY A 158 8.98 6.89 3.25
C GLY A 158 8.43 6.41 4.58
N SER A 159 8.65 5.14 4.89
CA SER A 159 8.37 4.59 6.23
C SER A 159 9.49 4.97 7.19
N VAL A 160 9.13 5.30 8.43
CA VAL A 160 10.08 5.75 9.47
C VAL A 160 11.19 4.72 9.68
N ASP A 161 10.84 3.45 9.83
CA ASP A 161 11.77 2.33 10.03
C ASP A 161 12.79 2.13 8.91
N VAL A 162 12.45 2.54 7.68
CA VAL A 162 13.37 2.50 6.54
C VAL A 162 14.27 3.74 6.53
N VAL A 163 13.70 4.93 6.80
CA VAL A 163 14.46 6.19 6.85
C VAL A 163 15.54 6.18 7.93
N GLU A 164 15.25 5.60 9.10
CA GLU A 164 16.19 5.52 10.23
C GLU A 164 17.47 4.71 9.92
N ARG A 165 17.47 3.92 8.85
CA ARG A 165 18.67 3.20 8.39
C ARG A 165 19.65 4.08 7.60
N PHE A 166 19.27 5.31 7.27
CA PHE A 166 20.07 6.25 6.49
C PHE A 166 20.50 7.45 7.33
N PRO A 167 21.73 7.49 7.86
CA PRO A 167 22.22 8.60 8.68
C PRO A 167 22.22 9.96 7.96
N SER A 168 22.31 9.94 6.62
CA SER A 168 22.22 11.12 5.76
C SER A 168 20.85 11.79 5.76
N LEU A 169 19.81 11.07 6.23
CA LEU A 169 18.45 11.59 6.29
C LEU A 169 18.11 12.19 7.65
N ARG A 170 17.27 13.22 7.64
CA ARG A 170 16.64 13.80 8.82
C ARG A 170 15.14 13.81 8.63
N ILE A 171 14.42 13.15 9.52
CA ILE A 171 12.95 13.19 9.58
C ILE A 171 12.52 14.61 9.96
N VAL A 172 11.63 15.21 9.16
CA VAL A 172 11.06 16.53 9.40
C VAL A 172 9.60 16.46 9.84
N ARG A 173 8.89 15.41 9.46
CA ARG A 173 7.50 15.19 9.87
C ARG A 173 7.15 13.71 9.86
N VAL A 174 6.34 13.29 10.85
CA VAL A 174 5.83 11.91 10.96
C VAL A 174 4.31 11.92 10.84
N PHE A 175 3.77 10.88 10.21
CA PHE A 175 2.34 10.64 10.03
C PHE A 175 1.97 9.24 10.51
N GLN A 176 0.75 9.09 11.02
CA GLN A 176 0.15 7.81 11.41
C GLN A 176 -1.09 7.51 10.52
N PRO A 177 -0.88 7.16 9.25
CA PRO A 177 -1.99 6.97 8.36
C PRO A 177 -2.70 5.63 8.61
N THR A 178 -3.96 5.60 8.21
CA THR A 178 -4.74 4.38 8.03
C THR A 178 -4.88 4.07 6.55
N MET A 179 -5.15 2.81 6.24
CA MET A 179 -5.47 2.33 4.90
C MET A 179 -6.85 1.69 4.92
N VAL A 180 -7.61 1.89 3.87
CA VAL A 180 -8.81 1.11 3.61
C VAL A 180 -8.39 -0.16 2.88
N TRP A 181 -8.68 -1.31 3.48
CA TRP A 181 -8.38 -2.62 2.94
C TRP A 181 -9.64 -3.24 2.36
N CYS A 182 -9.52 -3.77 1.17
CA CYS A 182 -10.59 -4.38 0.38
C CYS A 182 -10.30 -5.87 0.24
N LEU A 183 -11.18 -6.70 0.79
CA LEU A 183 -11.15 -8.15 0.67
C LEU A 183 -12.02 -8.56 -0.51
N TYR A 184 -11.43 -9.27 -1.44
CA TYR A 184 -12.12 -9.87 -2.57
C TYR A 184 -12.25 -11.38 -2.39
N ALA A 185 -13.40 -11.92 -2.79
CA ALA A 185 -13.69 -13.35 -2.80
C ALA A 185 -14.34 -13.74 -4.14
N PRO A 186 -14.15 -14.97 -4.62
CA PRO A 186 -14.90 -15.49 -5.74
C PRO A 186 -16.41 -15.33 -5.55
N ALA A 187 -17.11 -14.93 -6.62
CA ALA A 187 -18.53 -14.61 -6.56
C ALA A 187 -19.38 -15.79 -6.04
N ASP A 188 -19.02 -17.02 -6.44
CA ASP A 188 -19.75 -18.26 -6.11
C ASP A 188 -19.63 -18.67 -4.63
N LEU A 189 -18.69 -18.10 -3.88
CA LEU A 189 -18.49 -18.45 -2.47
C LEU A 189 -19.62 -18.00 -1.56
N GLY A 190 -20.37 -16.96 -1.93
CA GLY A 190 -21.47 -16.47 -1.11
C GLY A 190 -22.81 -17.15 -1.36
N GLU A 191 -22.97 -17.83 -2.48
CA GLU A 191 -24.17 -18.59 -2.78
C GLU A 191 -24.17 -19.95 -2.09
N ARG A 192 -22.99 -20.55 -1.89
CA ARG A 192 -22.84 -21.86 -1.21
C ARG A 192 -23.12 -21.75 0.30
N ASP A 193 -22.75 -20.65 0.95
CA ASP A 193 -22.99 -20.45 2.39
C ASP A 193 -24.45 -20.06 2.69
N ALA A 194 -25.16 -19.45 1.73
CA ALA A 194 -26.57 -19.11 1.85
C ALA A 194 -27.54 -20.31 1.68
N VAL A 195 -27.06 -21.41 1.07
CA VAL A 195 -27.88 -22.63 0.84
C VAL A 195 -27.77 -23.62 2.03
N GLN A 196 -26.83 -23.39 2.97
CA GLN A 196 -26.63 -24.25 4.14
C GLN A 196 -27.17 -23.66 5.45
N SER A 197 -27.89 -22.55 5.37
CA SER A 197 -28.60 -21.88 6.49
C SER A 197 -30.11 -22.10 6.34
#